data_8fefa2f70c041d4345fdd601ca385ea7
#
_entry.id   8fefa2f70c041d4345fdd601ca385ea7
#
_cell.length_a   1.000
_cell.length_b   1.000
_cell.length_c   1.000
_cell.angle_alpha   90.00
_cell.angle_beta   90.00
_cell.angle_gamma   90.00
#
_symmetry.space_group_name_H-M   'P 1'
#
loop_
_entity.id
_entity.type
_entity.pdbx_description
1 polymer ?
#
loop_
_entity_poly.entity_id
_entity_poly.type
_entity_poly.pdbx_seq_one_letter_code
_entity_poly.pdbx_strand_id
1 'polypeptide(L)' 'MQLTPKEASLLKDLKGQEQLCVDKYNRHAASANDPQLKNLFEQIAQVEQQHLDAITQMEGGTVAAPADSATVPTTFT' A
#
# COMPACT_ATOMS: atom_id res chain seq x y z
N MET A 1 -20.34 4.44 -2.01
CA MET A 1 -20.08 4.46 -0.56
C MET A 1 -19.88 5.88 -0.12
N GLN A 2 -20.53 6.28 0.95
CA GLN A 2 -20.32 7.61 1.52
C GLN A 2 -19.49 7.48 2.78
N LEU A 3 -18.44 8.26 2.86
CA LEU A 3 -17.58 8.30 4.03
C LEU A 3 -18.04 9.40 4.99
N THR A 4 -18.02 9.11 6.28
CA THR A 4 -18.14 10.16 7.27
C THR A 4 -16.89 11.03 7.24
N PRO A 5 -16.93 12.27 7.76
CA PRO A 5 -15.74 13.10 7.85
C PRO A 5 -14.60 12.42 8.60
N LYS A 6 -14.92 11.66 9.65
CA LYS A 6 -13.91 10.94 10.42
C LYS A 6 -13.28 9.83 9.58
N GLU A 7 -14.10 9.07 8.85
CA GLU A 7 -13.60 8.01 7.99
C GLU A 7 -12.72 8.56 6.87
N ALA A 8 -13.13 9.66 6.26
CA ALA A 8 -12.33 10.32 5.23
C ALA A 8 -10.97 10.76 5.77
N SER A 9 -10.95 11.30 6.99
CA SER A 9 -9.70 11.70 7.64
C SER A 9 -8.78 10.51 7.91
N LEU A 10 -9.36 9.39 8.39
CA LEU A 10 -8.59 8.17 8.65
C LEU A 10 -8.01 7.59 7.37
N LEU A 11 -8.77 7.61 6.28
CA LEU A 11 -8.27 7.14 4.98
C LEU A 11 -7.12 8.01 4.49
N LYS A 12 -7.23 9.31 4.67
CA LYS A 12 -6.16 10.23 4.26
C LYS A 12 -4.87 9.94 5.02
N ASP A 13 -4.96 9.69 6.32
CA ASP A 13 -3.79 9.35 7.13
C ASP A 13 -3.18 8.02 6.66
N LEU A 14 -4.02 7.02 6.44
CA LEU A 14 -3.57 5.72 5.97
C LEU A 14 -2.91 5.82 4.60
N LYS A 15 -3.47 6.63 3.71
CA LYS A 15 -2.89 6.85 2.39
C LYS A 15 -1.48 7.40 2.50
N GLY A 16 -1.26 8.37 3.38
CA GLY A 16 0.07 8.93 3.61
C GLY A 16 1.06 7.88 4.10
N GLN A 17 0.62 7.02 5.03
CA GLN A 17 1.48 5.95 5.55
C GLN A 17 1.81 4.93 4.48
N GLU A 18 0.84 4.53 3.66
CA GLU A 18 1.09 3.57 2.59
C GLU A 18 2.02 4.13 1.53
N GLN A 19 1.90 5.43 1.21
CA GLN A 19 2.82 6.07 0.27
C GLN A 19 4.26 6.03 0.79
N LEU A 20 4.45 6.29 2.08
CA LEU A 20 5.77 6.19 2.70
C LEU A 20 6.33 4.78 2.64
N CYS A 21 5.47 3.77 2.80
CA CYS A 21 5.89 2.37 2.69
C CYS A 21 6.31 2.02 1.27
N VAL A 22 5.55 2.44 0.26
CA VAL A 22 5.91 2.23 -1.14
C VAL A 22 7.29 2.82 -1.41
N ASP A 23 7.50 4.06 -1.01
CA ASP A 23 8.77 4.76 -1.23
C ASP A 23 9.92 4.06 -0.50
N LYS A 24 9.69 3.63 0.74
CA LYS A 24 10.69 2.96 1.55
C LYS A 24 11.16 1.65 0.89
N TYR A 25 10.22 0.81 0.49
CA TYR A 25 10.58 -0.49 -0.07
C TYR A 25 11.16 -0.37 -1.47
N ASN A 26 10.74 0.60 -2.25
CA ASN A 26 11.39 0.89 -3.53
C ASN A 26 12.85 1.33 -3.33
N ARG A 27 13.12 2.16 -2.31
CA ARG A 27 14.49 2.56 -2.01
C ARG A 27 15.33 1.38 -1.53
N HIS A 28 14.78 0.52 -0.69
CA HIS A 28 15.49 -0.69 -0.24
C HIS A 28 15.80 -1.60 -1.42
N ALA A 29 14.85 -1.77 -2.34
CA ALA A 29 15.08 -2.57 -3.54
C ALA A 29 16.21 -1.98 -4.38
N ALA A 30 16.24 -0.68 -4.54
CA ALA A 30 17.26 -0.01 -5.35
C ALA A 30 18.65 -0.15 -4.76
N SER A 31 18.76 -0.22 -3.42
CA SER A 31 20.05 -0.26 -2.73
C SER A 31 20.50 -1.67 -2.35
N ALA A 32 19.64 -2.68 -2.49
CA ALA A 32 20.00 -4.05 -2.14
C ALA A 32 20.99 -4.63 -3.13
N ASN A 33 22.06 -5.25 -2.63
CA ASN A 33 23.05 -5.91 -3.45
C ASN A 33 22.72 -7.37 -3.71
N ASP A 34 22.02 -8.01 -2.78
CA ASP A 34 21.60 -9.39 -2.90
C ASP A 34 20.36 -9.48 -3.82
N PRO A 35 20.43 -10.25 -4.91
CA PRO A 35 19.29 -10.33 -5.84
C PRO A 35 18.02 -10.87 -5.22
N GLN A 36 18.12 -11.81 -4.28
CA GLN A 36 16.94 -12.35 -3.60
C GLN A 36 16.29 -11.30 -2.70
N LEU A 37 17.11 -10.54 -1.98
CA LEU A 37 16.62 -9.48 -1.12
C LEU A 37 16.00 -8.35 -1.94
N LYS A 38 16.65 -7.98 -3.03
CA LYS A 38 16.12 -6.98 -3.96
C LYS A 38 14.73 -7.40 -4.46
N ASN A 39 14.60 -8.65 -4.89
CA ASN A 39 13.34 -9.17 -5.38
C ASN A 39 12.25 -9.13 -4.30
N LEU A 40 12.61 -9.48 -3.06
CA LEU A 40 11.67 -9.43 -1.95
C LEU A 40 11.17 -8.00 -1.72
N PHE A 41 12.07 -7.03 -1.70
CA PHE A 41 11.67 -5.63 -1.51
C PHE A 41 10.79 -5.13 -2.65
N GLU A 42 11.08 -5.54 -3.89
CA GLU A 42 10.23 -5.19 -5.03
C GLU A 42 8.82 -5.77 -4.89
N GLN A 43 8.72 -7.01 -4.42
CA GLN A 43 7.42 -7.64 -4.19
C GLN A 43 6.62 -6.93 -3.10
N ILE A 44 7.29 -6.57 -2.00
CA ILE A 44 6.65 -5.84 -0.91
C ILE A 44 6.16 -4.47 -1.41
N ALA A 45 6.98 -3.78 -2.20
CA ALA A 45 6.60 -2.49 -2.75
C ALA A 45 5.35 -2.61 -3.64
N GLN A 46 5.24 -3.68 -4.43
CA GLN A 46 4.06 -3.91 -5.25
C GLN A 46 2.80 -4.13 -4.42
N VAL A 47 2.92 -4.89 -3.32
CA VAL A 47 1.79 -5.12 -2.41
C VAL A 47 1.35 -3.81 -1.78
N GLU A 48 2.29 -3.00 -1.32
CA GLU A 48 1.98 -1.70 -0.73
C GLU A 48 1.35 -0.76 -1.76
N GLN A 49 1.77 -0.84 -3.02
CA GLN A 49 1.16 -0.06 -4.10
C GLN A 49 -0.30 -0.47 -4.33
N GLN A 50 -0.60 -1.75 -4.25
CA GLN A 50 -1.97 -2.24 -4.38
C GLN A 50 -2.85 -1.69 -3.25
N HIS A 51 -2.32 -1.66 -2.02
CA HIS A 51 -3.02 -1.07 -0.89
C HIS A 51 -3.28 0.42 -1.12
N LEU A 52 -2.28 1.13 -1.61
CA LEU A 52 -2.41 2.55 -1.89
C LEU A 52 -3.47 2.82 -2.95
N ASP A 53 -3.50 2.01 -4.01
CA ASP A 53 -4.48 2.13 -5.07
C ASP A 53 -5.90 1.89 -4.54
N ALA A 54 -6.07 0.88 -3.68
CA ALA A 54 -7.36 0.58 -3.08
C ALA A 54 -7.85 1.74 -2.19
N ILE A 55 -6.95 2.30 -1.39
CA ILE A 55 -7.29 3.44 -0.53
C ILE A 55 -7.69 4.65 -1.37
N THR A 56 -6.98 4.89 -2.46
CA THR A 56 -7.28 6.00 -3.37
C THR A 56 -8.67 5.84 -3.98
N GLN A 57 -9.03 4.61 -4.36
CA GLN A 57 -10.37 4.32 -4.87
C GLN A 57 -11.44 4.55 -3.81
N MET A 58 -11.18 4.13 -2.58
CA MET A 58 -12.12 4.36 -1.48
C MET A 58 -12.34 5.84 -1.20
N GLU A 59 -11.29 6.64 -1.30
CA GLU A 59 -11.42 8.10 -1.16
C GLU A 59 -12.34 8.69 -2.22
N GLY A 60 -12.34 8.09 -3.41
CA GLY A 60 -13.23 8.51 -4.49
C GLY A 60 -14.64 7.96 -4.39
N GLY A 61 -14.94 7.22 -3.33
CA GLY A 61 -16.26 6.65 -3.12
C GLY A 61 -16.48 5.29 -3.78
N THR A 62 -15.44 4.70 -4.35
CA THR A 62 -15.53 3.38 -5.00
C THR A 62 -15.08 2.31 -4.02
N VAL A 63 -15.89 1.29 -3.84
CA VAL A 63 -15.53 0.15 -3.00
C VAL A 63 -14.99 -0.95 -3.91
N ALA A 64 -13.66 -1.05 -3.97
CA ALA A 64 -13.02 -2.11 -4.73
C ALA A 64 -11.84 -2.60 -3.93
N ALA A 65 -11.97 -3.77 -3.32
CA ALA A 65 -10.84 -4.43 -2.68
C ALA A 65 -9.99 -5.09 -3.75
N PRO A 66 -8.65 -5.06 -3.60
CA PRO A 66 -7.78 -5.83 -4.50
C PRO A 66 -8.16 -7.30 -4.48
N ALA A 67 -8.05 -7.97 -5.62
CA ALA A 67 -8.46 -9.37 -5.75
C ALA A 67 -7.72 -10.28 -4.78
N ASP A 68 -6.48 -9.97 -4.47
CA ASP A 68 -5.63 -10.77 -3.60
C ASP A 68 -5.51 -10.19 -2.20
N SER A 69 -6.36 -9.26 -1.81
CA SER A 69 -6.27 -8.59 -0.52
C SER A 69 -6.36 -9.56 0.65
N ALA A 70 -7.09 -10.64 0.49
CA ALA A 70 -7.26 -11.64 1.54
C ALA A 70 -5.97 -12.43 1.81
N THR A 71 -5.05 -12.45 0.86
CA THR A 71 -3.79 -13.20 0.98
C THR A 71 -2.59 -12.32 1.27
N VAL A 72 -2.79 -11.03 1.28
CA VAL A 72 -1.70 -10.07 1.47
C VAL A 72 -1.40 -9.93 2.97
N PRO A 73 -0.17 -10.20 3.39
CA PRO A 73 0.21 -9.97 4.79
C PRO A 73 0.21 -8.47 5.09
N THR A 74 -0.34 -8.10 6.23
CA THR A 74 -0.38 -6.72 6.66
C THR A 74 0.80 -6.32 7.54
N THR A 75 1.67 -7.26 7.85
CA THR A 75 2.79 -7.04 8.76
C THR A 75 3.91 -6.20 8.17
N PHE A 76 3.86 -5.92 6.87
CA PHE A 76 4.88 -5.12 6.20
C PHE A 76 4.68 -3.62 6.40
N THR A 77 3.51 -3.24 6.80
CA THR A 77 3.23 -1.83 7.08
C THR A 77 3.46 -1.52 8.54
#